data_ae9a93cc1b984fda2d470c4a76176831
#
_entry.id   ae9a93cc1b984fda2d470c4a76176831
#
_cell.length_a   1.000
_cell.length_b   1.000
_cell.length_c   1.000
_cell.angle_alpha   90.00
_cell.angle_beta   90.00
_cell.angle_gamma   90.00
#
_symmetry.space_group_name_H-M   'P 1'
#
loop_
_entity.id
_entity.type
_entity.pdbx_description
1 polymer ?
#
loop_
_entity_poly.entity_id
_entity_poly.type
_entity_poly.pdbx_seq_one_letter_code
_entity_poly.pdbx_strand_id
1 'polypeptide(L)'
;MRSIRKTIVGVATLALALSTLPSGAVAGSDGKRDNNKVIRFATFNASLNRNSAGQLIQDLSTPNNAQAKTIAEIIQRNRPDVLLLNEFDFDDGHEALRLFQDNYLSVKQNGARSINYKFSYTAPSNTGIPSGFDLNNDGSVGGPDDAFGFGFFPGQFGMAVYSRYPIDFDGIRTFQNFLWADMPGANLPDDPSTAAPADWFSPAELEVVRLSSKSHWDVPVEIGRRTVHVLAAHPTPPVFDGPEDRNGLRNFDEIGFWADYVRPNSSDYIYDDEGETGGLGPGEPFVIMGDYNSDPHDGDSVPGAIQQLLELPGLRTGTTPSSLGGTEQAELQGGINDSHISDPAFDTADFSDTAPGNLRADYVLPSRPLNLLDAGVFWPLQKDRHFPLVGVFPFPSSDHRLVWIEVKVPGSGRR
;
A
#
# COMPACT_ATOMS: atom_id res chain seq x y z
N MET A 1 59.82 -56.64 13.51
CA MET A 1 60.96 -56.49 12.56
C MET A 1 60.98 -55.10 11.97
N ARG A 2 62.07 -54.37 12.27
CA ARG A 2 62.75 -53.32 11.45
C ARG A 2 61.85 -52.24 10.76
N SER A 3 62.19 -50.97 10.82
CA SER A 3 63.40 -50.20 11.10
C SER A 3 63.09 -48.74 11.23
N ILE A 4 63.74 -48.13 12.19
CA ILE A 4 63.82 -46.68 12.44
C ILE A 4 64.70 -46.03 11.34
N ARG A 5 64.40 -44.89 10.84
CA ARG A 5 65.37 -43.87 10.41
C ARG A 5 64.98 -42.45 10.77
N LYS A 6 65.84 -41.89 11.60
CA LYS A 6 65.98 -40.50 11.96
C LYS A 6 66.69 -39.75 10.82
N THR A 7 66.35 -38.50 10.57
CA THR A 7 67.23 -37.53 9.91
C THR A 7 66.84 -36.13 10.38
N ILE A 8 67.56 -35.60 11.23
CA ILE A 8 68.49 -34.46 11.34
C ILE A 8 67.97 -33.09 10.81
N VAL A 9 67.98 -32.19 11.81
CA VAL A 9 67.72 -30.76 11.83
C VAL A 9 68.74 -29.97 11.00
N GLY A 10 68.33 -29.05 10.20
CA GLY A 10 69.16 -27.99 9.63
C GLY A 10 68.58 -26.63 10.03
N VAL A 11 69.27 -25.92 10.90
CA VAL A 11 69.03 -24.52 11.28
C VAL A 11 69.63 -23.63 10.21
N ALA A 12 68.84 -22.84 9.51
CA ALA A 12 69.32 -21.78 8.66
C ALA A 12 68.91 -20.44 9.29
N THR A 13 69.95 -19.74 9.75
CA THR A 13 69.84 -18.37 10.27
C THR A 13 69.70 -17.43 9.09
N LEU A 14 68.58 -16.73 8.96
CA LEU A 14 68.37 -15.68 7.96
C LEU A 14 68.43 -14.32 8.63
N ALA A 15 69.41 -13.52 8.19
CA ALA A 15 69.59 -12.16 8.67
C ALA A 15 68.49 -11.23 8.20
N LEU A 16 67.85 -10.51 9.14
CA LEU A 16 66.89 -9.44 8.87
C LEU A 16 67.64 -8.17 8.37
N ALA A 17 67.44 -7.84 7.12
CA ALA A 17 67.76 -6.50 6.61
C ALA A 17 66.54 -5.58 6.83
N LEU A 18 66.64 -4.64 7.76
CA LEU A 18 65.68 -3.55 7.90
C LEU A 18 65.81 -2.58 6.71
N SER A 19 64.88 -2.63 5.80
CA SER A 19 64.70 -1.55 4.83
C SER A 19 63.62 -0.61 5.34
N THR A 20 63.97 0.58 5.70
CA THR A 20 63.06 1.70 6.00
C THR A 20 62.37 2.16 4.74
N LEU A 21 61.05 1.79 4.58
CA LEU A 21 60.20 2.37 3.58
C LEU A 21 59.66 3.74 4.08
N PRO A 22 59.59 4.73 3.26
CA PRO A 22 59.00 6.04 3.65
C PRO A 22 57.53 5.85 3.92
N SER A 23 57.03 6.36 5.06
CA SER A 23 55.61 6.49 5.37
C SER A 23 54.93 7.36 4.31
N GLY A 24 54.36 6.73 3.29
CA GLY A 24 53.40 7.38 2.44
C GLY A 24 52.15 7.67 3.28
N ALA A 25 51.89 8.96 3.47
CA ALA A 25 50.62 9.40 4.03
C ALA A 25 49.48 8.81 3.16
N VAL A 26 48.75 7.80 3.66
CA VAL A 26 47.48 7.41 3.11
C VAL A 26 46.56 8.61 3.32
N ALA A 27 46.32 9.35 2.23
CA ALA A 27 45.25 10.34 2.21
C ALA A 27 43.98 9.61 2.59
N GLY A 28 43.52 9.82 3.82
CA GLY A 28 42.22 9.34 4.25
C GLY A 28 41.20 9.89 3.27
N SER A 29 40.58 9.04 2.49
CA SER A 29 39.33 9.40 1.82
C SER A 29 38.40 9.85 2.94
N ASP A 30 38.13 11.16 3.01
CA ASP A 30 36.99 11.69 3.74
C ASP A 30 35.75 11.06 3.14
N GLY A 31 35.42 9.86 3.63
CA GLY A 31 34.15 9.23 3.38
C GLY A 31 33.10 10.15 3.97
N LYS A 32 32.51 11.01 3.14
CA LYS A 32 31.32 11.76 3.52
C LYS A 32 30.37 10.76 4.15
N ARG A 33 30.16 10.88 5.47
CA ARG A 33 29.14 10.07 6.15
C ARG A 33 27.85 10.26 5.39
N ASP A 34 27.33 9.16 4.85
CA ASP A 34 26.04 9.16 4.19
C ASP A 34 24.96 9.41 5.25
N ASN A 35 24.55 10.66 5.36
CA ASN A 35 23.55 11.11 6.33
C ASN A 35 22.12 11.00 5.78
N ASN A 36 21.91 10.35 4.63
CA ASN A 36 20.59 10.16 4.06
C ASN A 36 19.71 9.33 5.01
N LYS A 37 18.44 9.70 5.10
CA LYS A 37 17.49 9.01 5.97
C LYS A 37 17.04 7.70 5.32
N VAL A 38 16.91 6.69 6.15
CA VAL A 38 16.21 5.44 5.84
C VAL A 38 14.82 5.55 6.41
N ILE A 39 13.82 5.32 5.58
CA ILE A 39 12.40 5.51 5.88
C ILE A 39 11.66 4.23 5.57
N ARG A 40 10.83 3.77 6.50
CA ARG A 40 9.90 2.67 6.27
C ARG A 40 8.54 3.21 5.92
N PHE A 41 8.07 2.88 4.71
CA PHE A 41 6.71 3.08 4.26
C PHE A 41 5.93 1.78 4.40
N ALA A 42 4.67 1.86 4.81
CA ALA A 42 3.81 0.68 4.89
C ALA A 42 2.37 1.02 4.52
N THR A 43 1.67 0.05 3.94
CA THR A 43 0.22 0.05 3.78
C THR A 43 -0.40 -1.10 4.56
N PHE A 44 -1.62 -0.90 5.03
CA PHE A 44 -2.38 -1.94 5.72
C PHE A 44 -3.88 -1.67 5.55
N ASN A 45 -4.57 -2.54 4.82
CA ASN A 45 -6.02 -2.59 4.92
C ASN A 45 -6.35 -3.17 6.29
N ALA A 46 -6.84 -2.32 7.19
CA ALA A 46 -7.00 -2.63 8.60
C ALA A 46 -8.40 -3.14 8.97
N SER A 47 -9.32 -3.19 7.98
CA SER A 47 -10.75 -3.54 8.22
C SER A 47 -11.35 -2.78 9.43
N LEU A 48 -10.95 -1.51 9.60
CA LEU A 48 -11.47 -0.62 10.64
C LEU A 48 -12.72 0.14 10.16
N ASN A 49 -13.39 -0.40 9.15
CA ASN A 49 -14.74 0.00 8.78
C ASN A 49 -15.79 -0.52 9.77
N ARG A 50 -16.95 0.12 9.81
CA ARG A 50 -18.07 -0.27 10.67
C ARG A 50 -19.37 -0.29 9.89
N ASN A 51 -20.40 -0.94 10.49
CA ASN A 51 -21.71 -1.07 9.87
C ASN A 51 -22.58 0.19 9.95
N SER A 52 -22.17 1.18 10.74
CA SER A 52 -22.92 2.42 10.90
C SER A 52 -22.01 3.62 11.16
N ALA A 53 -22.42 4.78 10.68
CA ALA A 53 -21.69 6.03 10.85
C ALA A 53 -21.43 6.35 12.34
N GLY A 54 -20.20 6.76 12.65
CA GLY A 54 -19.77 7.12 14.00
C GLY A 54 -19.48 5.92 14.92
N GLN A 55 -19.74 4.70 14.52
CA GLN A 55 -19.44 3.52 15.34
C GLN A 55 -17.93 3.35 15.57
N LEU A 56 -17.08 3.64 14.59
CA LEU A 56 -15.64 3.59 14.78
C LEU A 56 -15.16 4.55 15.85
N ILE A 57 -15.71 5.78 15.90
CA ILE A 57 -15.43 6.75 16.99
C ILE A 57 -15.77 6.14 18.34
N GLN A 58 -16.96 5.54 18.48
CA GLN A 58 -17.39 4.90 19.73
C GLN A 58 -16.44 3.77 20.14
N ASP A 59 -16.08 2.89 19.20
CA ASP A 59 -15.18 1.77 19.42
C ASP A 59 -13.78 2.21 19.83
N LEU A 60 -13.29 3.31 19.28
CA LEU A 60 -11.97 3.88 19.58
C LEU A 60 -11.94 4.81 20.78
N SER A 61 -13.10 5.23 21.30
CA SER A 61 -13.20 6.17 22.43
C SER A 61 -12.55 5.69 23.73
N THR A 62 -12.39 4.38 23.87
CA THR A 62 -11.67 3.74 24.99
C THR A 62 -10.59 2.81 24.44
N PRO A 63 -9.49 2.51 25.17
CA PRO A 63 -8.43 1.64 24.70
C PRO A 63 -8.78 0.15 24.81
N ASN A 64 -10.05 -0.25 24.57
CA ASN A 64 -10.54 -1.60 24.87
C ASN A 64 -10.99 -2.41 23.66
N ASN A 65 -11.15 -1.79 22.47
CA ASN A 65 -11.53 -2.52 21.28
C ASN A 65 -10.43 -3.55 20.92
N ALA A 66 -10.80 -4.83 20.81
CA ALA A 66 -9.85 -5.93 20.64
C ALA A 66 -9.14 -5.86 19.28
N GLN A 67 -9.89 -5.61 18.20
CA GLN A 67 -9.35 -5.50 16.85
C GLN A 67 -8.37 -4.32 16.74
N ALA A 68 -8.75 -3.14 17.24
CA ALA A 68 -7.89 -1.95 17.21
C ALA A 68 -6.57 -2.15 17.98
N LYS A 69 -6.60 -2.91 19.10
CA LYS A 69 -5.37 -3.31 19.82
C LYS A 69 -4.48 -4.20 18.97
N THR A 70 -5.05 -5.18 18.29
CA THR A 70 -4.31 -6.11 17.43
C THR A 70 -3.69 -5.37 16.24
N ILE A 71 -4.44 -4.50 15.57
CA ILE A 71 -3.97 -3.63 14.50
C ILE A 71 -2.81 -2.74 14.99
N ALA A 72 -2.99 -2.08 16.14
CA ALA A 72 -1.97 -1.23 16.72
C ALA A 72 -0.70 -2.02 17.10
N GLU A 73 -0.83 -3.27 17.59
CA GLU A 73 0.31 -4.14 17.88
C GLU A 73 1.08 -4.49 16.61
N ILE A 74 0.41 -4.84 15.53
CA ILE A 74 1.02 -5.10 14.22
C ILE A 74 1.82 -3.88 13.76
N ILE A 75 1.22 -2.69 13.79
CA ILE A 75 1.87 -1.43 13.42
C ILE A 75 3.09 -1.15 14.33
N GLN A 76 2.94 -1.31 15.64
CA GLN A 76 4.01 -1.09 16.61
C GLN A 76 5.20 -2.05 16.43
N ARG A 77 4.97 -3.27 15.94
CA ARG A 77 6.04 -4.26 15.68
C ARG A 77 6.78 -3.94 14.39
N ASN A 78 6.07 -3.50 13.36
CA ASN A 78 6.63 -3.17 12.06
C ASN A 78 7.24 -1.76 12.02
N ARG A 79 6.79 -0.83 12.86
CA ARG A 79 7.33 0.52 13.06
C ARG A 79 7.48 1.34 11.78
N PRO A 80 6.47 1.46 10.94
CA PRO A 80 6.55 2.34 9.77
C PRO A 80 6.77 3.80 10.18
N ASP A 81 7.50 4.53 9.36
CA ASP A 81 7.67 5.98 9.50
C ASP A 81 6.51 6.74 8.83
N VAL A 82 6.00 6.18 7.74
CA VAL A 82 4.81 6.63 7.02
C VAL A 82 3.92 5.41 6.81
N LEU A 83 2.67 5.51 7.19
CA LEU A 83 1.68 4.43 7.17
C LEU A 83 0.41 4.90 6.47
N LEU A 84 -0.07 4.13 5.51
CA LEU A 84 -1.41 4.22 4.96
C LEU A 84 -2.28 3.11 5.58
N LEU A 85 -3.43 3.48 6.08
CA LEU A 85 -4.51 2.55 6.45
C LEU A 85 -5.62 2.65 5.41
N ASN A 86 -6.03 1.52 4.86
CA ASN A 86 -7.24 1.39 4.06
C ASN A 86 -8.36 0.83 4.96
N GLU A 87 -9.60 1.06 4.57
CA GLU A 87 -10.81 0.70 5.32
C GLU A 87 -10.86 1.28 6.74
N PHE A 88 -10.50 2.52 6.86
CA PHE A 88 -10.61 3.33 8.06
C PHE A 88 -11.74 4.35 7.85
N ASP A 89 -12.87 4.18 8.54
CA ASP A 89 -14.03 5.05 8.36
C ASP A 89 -13.66 6.52 8.60
N PHE A 90 -14.03 7.35 7.63
CA PHE A 90 -13.84 8.80 7.70
C PHE A 90 -14.93 9.45 8.55
N ASP A 91 -14.55 10.47 9.32
CA ASP A 91 -15.45 11.40 9.99
C ASP A 91 -14.96 12.84 9.82
N ASP A 92 -15.87 13.79 9.59
CA ASP A 92 -15.54 15.20 9.35
C ASP A 92 -14.76 15.86 10.51
N GLY A 93 -14.90 15.35 11.72
CA GLY A 93 -14.17 15.81 12.91
C GLY A 93 -12.78 15.24 13.04
N HIS A 94 -12.38 14.28 12.20
CA HIS A 94 -11.14 13.51 12.29
C HIS A 94 -10.94 12.87 13.68
N GLU A 95 -12.05 12.57 14.36
CA GLU A 95 -12.01 12.09 15.73
C GLU A 95 -11.52 10.64 15.82
N ALA A 96 -11.98 9.77 14.91
CA ALA A 96 -11.50 8.39 14.82
C ALA A 96 -9.98 8.35 14.61
N LEU A 97 -9.47 9.20 13.70
CA LEU A 97 -8.04 9.33 13.41
C LEU A 97 -7.24 9.66 14.68
N ARG A 98 -7.69 10.66 15.44
CA ARG A 98 -7.06 11.08 16.69
C ARG A 98 -7.17 10.01 17.79
N LEU A 99 -8.35 9.41 17.97
CA LEU A 99 -8.58 8.38 18.98
C LEU A 99 -7.74 7.13 18.74
N PHE A 100 -7.55 6.70 17.49
CA PHE A 100 -6.69 5.57 17.19
C PHE A 100 -5.23 5.87 17.54
N GLN A 101 -4.74 7.09 17.26
CA GLN A 101 -3.41 7.52 17.68
C GLN A 101 -3.29 7.53 19.21
N ASP A 102 -4.21 8.17 19.90
CA ASP A 102 -4.10 8.44 21.34
C ASP A 102 -4.31 7.18 22.18
N ASN A 103 -5.35 6.40 21.88
CA ASN A 103 -5.78 5.27 22.70
C ASN A 103 -5.12 3.93 22.33
N TYR A 104 -4.52 3.81 21.12
CA TYR A 104 -3.97 2.54 20.65
C TYR A 104 -2.51 2.64 20.22
N LEU A 105 -2.16 3.51 19.28
CA LEU A 105 -0.79 3.62 18.78
C LEU A 105 0.18 4.17 19.82
N SER A 106 -0.25 5.14 20.63
CA SER A 106 0.54 5.73 21.72
C SER A 106 0.60 4.84 22.97
N VAL A 107 -0.24 3.81 23.04
CA VAL A 107 -0.31 2.85 24.16
C VAL A 107 0.39 1.56 23.78
N LYS A 108 1.30 1.07 24.64
CA LYS A 108 2.01 -0.19 24.39
C LYS A 108 1.03 -1.36 24.31
N GLN A 109 1.12 -2.16 23.24
CA GLN A 109 0.34 -3.38 23.05
C GLN A 109 1.23 -4.61 23.26
N ASN A 110 0.87 -5.50 24.20
CA ASN A 110 1.53 -6.79 24.47
C ASN A 110 3.07 -6.75 24.42
N GLY A 111 3.68 -5.72 25.01
CA GLY A 111 5.12 -5.54 25.05
C GLY A 111 5.73 -4.90 23.78
N ALA A 112 4.96 -4.67 22.73
CA ALA A 112 5.37 -3.83 21.62
C ALA A 112 5.50 -2.37 22.07
N ARG A 113 6.51 -1.66 21.54
CA ARG A 113 6.72 -0.26 21.91
C ARG A 113 5.72 0.64 21.21
N SER A 114 5.10 1.55 21.96
CA SER A 114 4.22 2.57 21.38
C SER A 114 4.89 3.32 20.22
N ILE A 115 4.06 3.80 19.31
CA ILE A 115 4.48 4.61 18.18
C ILE A 115 3.64 5.88 18.14
N ASN A 116 4.30 7.02 17.93
CA ASN A 116 3.64 8.31 17.84
C ASN A 116 3.87 8.91 16.46
N TYR A 117 2.79 9.14 15.75
CA TYR A 117 2.76 9.92 14.53
C TYR A 117 2.36 11.35 14.88
N LYS A 118 3.21 12.30 14.50
CA LYS A 118 2.98 13.72 14.79
C LYS A 118 2.05 14.36 13.75
N PHE A 119 1.93 13.73 12.60
CA PHE A 119 1.17 14.21 11.48
C PHE A 119 0.27 13.09 11.01
N SER A 120 -0.95 13.42 10.63
CA SER A 120 -1.91 12.49 10.06
C SER A 120 -2.83 13.24 9.11
N TYR A 121 -3.36 12.52 8.14
CA TYR A 121 -4.26 13.05 7.13
C TYR A 121 -5.36 12.04 6.83
N THR A 122 -6.56 12.54 6.64
CA THR A 122 -7.73 11.85 6.11
C THR A 122 -8.59 12.87 5.39
N ALA A 123 -9.36 12.43 4.41
CA ALA A 123 -10.26 13.28 3.62
C ALA A 123 -11.51 12.49 3.23
N PRO A 124 -12.57 13.16 2.76
CA PRO A 124 -13.79 12.50 2.31
C PRO A 124 -13.51 11.40 1.28
N SER A 125 -14.35 10.38 1.30
CA SER A 125 -14.36 9.24 0.39
C SER A 125 -15.65 9.24 -0.43
N ASN A 126 -15.62 8.66 -1.63
CA ASN A 126 -16.81 8.49 -2.46
C ASN A 126 -17.76 7.40 -1.95
N THR A 127 -17.23 6.53 -1.09
CA THR A 127 -18.03 5.45 -0.49
C THR A 127 -19.23 5.99 0.29
N GLY A 128 -20.37 5.41 0.02
CA GLY A 128 -21.63 5.74 0.68
C GLY A 128 -22.23 7.11 0.35
N ILE A 129 -21.63 7.89 -0.57
CA ILE A 129 -22.21 9.14 -1.06
C ILE A 129 -23.21 8.80 -2.16
N PRO A 130 -24.53 9.05 -1.99
CA PRO A 130 -25.53 8.75 -3.00
C PRO A 130 -25.27 9.49 -4.32
N SER A 131 -25.29 8.79 -5.45
CA SER A 131 -25.15 9.41 -6.78
C SER A 131 -26.44 10.11 -7.24
N GLY A 132 -27.58 9.64 -6.75
CA GLY A 132 -28.90 10.07 -7.23
C GLY A 132 -29.39 9.30 -8.46
N PHE A 133 -28.65 8.28 -8.89
CA PHE A 133 -28.93 7.43 -10.06
C PHE A 133 -28.99 5.95 -9.66
N ASP A 134 -29.55 5.11 -10.52
CA ASP A 134 -29.54 3.66 -10.45
C ASP A 134 -28.29 3.15 -11.21
N LEU A 135 -27.15 3.11 -10.52
CA LEU A 135 -25.85 2.79 -11.15
C LEU A 135 -25.65 1.28 -11.34
N ASN A 136 -26.39 0.45 -10.63
CA ASN A 136 -26.33 -0.99 -10.78
C ASN A 136 -27.41 -1.58 -11.71
N ASN A 137 -28.29 -0.73 -12.25
CA ASN A 137 -29.39 -1.05 -13.18
C ASN A 137 -30.37 -2.10 -12.60
N ASP A 138 -30.62 -2.08 -11.26
CA ASP A 138 -31.58 -2.98 -10.63
C ASP A 138 -33.05 -2.47 -10.68
N GLY A 139 -33.27 -1.27 -11.20
CA GLY A 139 -34.56 -0.60 -11.33
C GLY A 139 -34.96 0.24 -10.12
N SER A 140 -34.05 0.45 -9.18
CA SER A 140 -34.29 1.24 -7.95
C SER A 140 -33.16 2.24 -7.76
N VAL A 141 -33.48 3.48 -7.40
CA VAL A 141 -32.46 4.48 -7.05
C VAL A 141 -32.24 4.48 -5.54
N GLY A 142 -31.00 4.37 -5.12
CA GLY A 142 -30.57 4.43 -3.72
C GLY A 142 -30.06 3.10 -3.20
N GLY A 143 -29.33 3.16 -2.10
CA GLY A 143 -28.64 2.00 -1.55
C GLY A 143 -27.11 2.11 -1.75
N PRO A 144 -26.36 1.13 -1.23
CA PRO A 144 -24.89 1.19 -1.25
C PRO A 144 -24.30 1.03 -2.66
N ASP A 145 -24.98 0.32 -3.57
CA ASP A 145 -24.53 0.07 -4.94
C ASP A 145 -24.71 1.28 -5.86
N ASP A 146 -25.62 2.20 -5.49
CA ASP A 146 -25.87 3.44 -6.20
C ASP A 146 -25.07 4.64 -5.67
N ALA A 147 -24.22 4.42 -4.69
CA ALA A 147 -23.27 5.42 -4.24
C ALA A 147 -22.12 5.57 -5.26
N PHE A 148 -21.45 6.71 -5.27
CA PHE A 148 -20.25 6.91 -6.11
C PHE A 148 -19.14 5.87 -5.84
N GLY A 149 -19.10 5.30 -4.66
CA GLY A 149 -18.38 4.11 -4.26
C GLY A 149 -19.21 3.35 -3.26
N PHE A 150 -19.19 2.01 -3.34
CA PHE A 150 -19.99 1.15 -2.47
C PHE A 150 -19.83 1.50 -1.00
N GLY A 151 -20.94 1.71 -0.29
CA GLY A 151 -20.95 2.00 1.13
C GLY A 151 -22.35 2.33 1.66
N PHE A 152 -22.59 2.00 2.92
CA PHE A 152 -23.90 2.19 3.58
C PHE A 152 -24.07 3.60 4.16
N PHE A 153 -22.98 4.35 4.29
CA PHE A 153 -22.99 5.74 4.75
C PHE A 153 -21.74 6.48 4.22
N PRO A 154 -21.81 7.81 4.04
CA PRO A 154 -20.67 8.60 3.58
C PRO A 154 -19.45 8.43 4.48
N GLY A 155 -18.31 8.10 3.86
CA GLY A 155 -17.02 7.90 4.54
C GLY A 155 -16.72 6.49 5.02
N GLN A 156 -17.64 5.51 4.86
CA GLN A 156 -17.32 4.11 5.12
C GLN A 156 -16.16 3.65 4.22
N PHE A 157 -15.31 2.73 4.69
CA PHE A 157 -14.14 2.23 3.94
C PHE A 157 -13.14 3.31 3.50
N GLY A 158 -13.06 4.43 4.23
CA GLY A 158 -12.12 5.51 3.92
C GLY A 158 -10.65 5.14 4.12
N MET A 159 -9.79 6.13 4.05
CA MET A 159 -8.35 5.98 4.19
C MET A 159 -7.79 6.92 5.26
N ALA A 160 -6.61 6.56 5.83
CA ALA A 160 -5.90 7.42 6.77
C ALA A 160 -4.38 7.30 6.56
N VAL A 161 -3.69 8.44 6.48
CA VAL A 161 -2.23 8.51 6.44
C VAL A 161 -1.71 8.97 7.81
N TYR A 162 -0.75 8.23 8.36
CA TYR A 162 0.00 8.62 9.55
C TYR A 162 1.47 8.80 9.21
N SER A 163 2.07 9.90 9.65
CA SER A 163 3.47 10.21 9.38
C SER A 163 4.23 10.70 10.61
N ARG A 164 5.46 10.23 10.78
CA ARG A 164 6.41 10.77 11.76
C ARG A 164 7.09 12.03 11.26
N TYR A 165 6.98 12.29 9.97
CA TYR A 165 7.56 13.45 9.27
C TYR A 165 6.46 14.43 8.93
N PRO A 166 6.79 15.75 8.80
CA PRO A 166 5.79 16.73 8.41
C PRO A 166 5.10 16.36 7.09
N ILE A 167 3.81 16.63 7.04
CA ILE A 167 3.01 16.62 5.80
C ILE A 167 2.89 18.07 5.36
N ASP A 168 3.16 18.33 4.10
CA ASP A 168 2.86 19.63 3.47
C ASP A 168 1.38 19.64 3.09
N PHE A 169 0.56 20.16 4.00
CA PHE A 169 -0.90 20.17 3.84
C PHE A 169 -1.37 21.07 2.69
N ASP A 170 -0.60 22.12 2.38
CA ASP A 170 -0.94 23.03 1.28
C ASP A 170 -0.63 22.41 -0.11
N GLY A 171 0.24 21.40 -0.14
CA GLY A 171 0.62 20.67 -1.35
C GLY A 171 -0.17 19.37 -1.58
N ILE A 172 -1.14 19.03 -0.72
CA ILE A 172 -1.95 17.82 -0.89
C ILE A 172 -2.90 18.01 -2.09
N ARG A 173 -2.96 16.97 -2.93
CA ARG A 173 -3.95 16.91 -4.00
C ARG A 173 -4.88 15.70 -3.79
N THR A 174 -6.17 15.91 -3.98
CA THR A 174 -7.20 14.87 -3.92
C THR A 174 -7.97 14.80 -5.22
N PHE A 175 -8.41 13.59 -5.59
CA PHE A 175 -9.06 13.33 -6.88
C PHE A 175 -10.39 12.60 -6.67
N GLN A 176 -11.14 13.00 -5.64
CA GLN A 176 -12.42 12.41 -5.29
C GLN A 176 -13.47 12.64 -6.39
N ASN A 177 -13.45 13.84 -7.00
CA ASN A 177 -14.46 14.28 -7.95
C ASN A 177 -14.07 14.04 -9.43
N PHE A 178 -12.90 13.46 -9.71
CA PHE A 178 -12.46 13.17 -11.07
C PHE A 178 -13.46 12.21 -11.74
N LEU A 179 -14.01 12.61 -12.90
CA LEU A 179 -15.02 11.83 -13.61
C LEU A 179 -14.38 10.69 -14.40
N TRP A 180 -14.98 9.51 -14.35
CA TRP A 180 -14.47 8.35 -15.09
C TRP A 180 -14.48 8.59 -16.60
N ALA A 181 -15.53 9.22 -17.13
CA ALA A 181 -15.65 9.55 -18.55
C ALA A 181 -14.60 10.56 -19.06
N ASP A 182 -13.94 11.31 -18.16
CA ASP A 182 -12.91 12.29 -18.55
C ASP A 182 -11.53 11.64 -18.74
N MET A 183 -11.37 10.35 -18.35
CA MET A 183 -10.15 9.61 -18.60
C MET A 183 -10.06 9.22 -20.08
N PRO A 184 -8.99 9.60 -20.80
CA PRO A 184 -8.83 9.21 -22.21
C PRO A 184 -8.75 7.69 -22.38
N GLY A 185 -9.69 7.13 -23.14
CA GLY A 185 -9.77 5.69 -23.34
C GLY A 185 -10.32 4.91 -22.14
N ALA A 186 -11.13 5.58 -21.29
CA ALA A 186 -11.82 4.96 -20.18
C ALA A 186 -12.51 3.65 -20.57
N ASN A 187 -12.30 2.59 -19.78
CA ASN A 187 -12.92 1.29 -19.96
C ASN A 187 -14.35 1.30 -19.38
N LEU A 188 -15.24 2.11 -19.98
CA LEU A 188 -16.63 2.19 -19.51
C LEU A 188 -17.34 0.86 -19.76
N PRO A 189 -18.15 0.36 -18.80
CA PRO A 189 -18.84 -0.91 -18.92
C PRO A 189 -19.92 -0.89 -20.00
N ASP A 190 -20.15 -2.05 -20.59
CA ASP A 190 -21.12 -2.31 -21.64
C ASP A 190 -22.32 -3.10 -21.11
N ASP A 191 -23.53 -2.76 -21.52
CA ASP A 191 -24.68 -3.62 -21.22
C ASP A 191 -24.65 -4.84 -22.16
N PRO A 192 -24.37 -6.06 -21.67
CA PRO A 192 -24.25 -7.23 -22.51
C PRO A 192 -25.54 -7.64 -23.22
N SER A 193 -26.67 -7.02 -22.87
CA SER A 193 -27.97 -7.26 -23.49
C SER A 193 -28.22 -6.38 -24.72
N THR A 194 -27.40 -5.36 -24.99
CA THR A 194 -27.51 -4.44 -26.12
C THR A 194 -26.42 -4.64 -27.15
N ALA A 195 -26.50 -3.92 -28.27
CA ALA A 195 -25.47 -3.93 -29.30
C ALA A 195 -24.64 -2.64 -29.32
N ALA A 196 -24.98 -1.68 -28.49
CA ALA A 196 -24.26 -0.42 -28.38
C ALA A 196 -23.09 -0.58 -27.40
N PRO A 197 -21.86 -0.21 -27.73
CA PRO A 197 -20.72 -0.34 -26.83
C PRO A 197 -20.76 0.71 -25.72
N ALA A 198 -20.27 0.32 -24.52
CA ALA A 198 -20.07 1.19 -23.37
C ALA A 198 -21.37 1.93 -22.96
N ASP A 199 -22.51 1.25 -22.97
CA ASP A 199 -23.82 1.83 -22.71
C ASP A 199 -24.48 1.39 -21.39
N TRP A 200 -23.71 0.78 -20.47
CA TRP A 200 -24.17 0.47 -19.12
C TRP A 200 -24.64 1.72 -18.38
N PHE A 201 -23.85 2.79 -18.45
CA PHE A 201 -24.23 4.10 -17.90
C PHE A 201 -24.86 4.98 -18.95
N SER A 202 -25.99 5.60 -18.63
CA SER A 202 -26.60 6.61 -19.46
C SER A 202 -25.72 7.87 -19.58
N PRO A 203 -25.92 8.73 -20.59
CA PRO A 203 -25.19 10.00 -20.70
C PRO A 203 -25.30 10.89 -19.46
N ALA A 204 -26.43 10.86 -18.74
CA ALA A 204 -26.62 11.66 -17.53
C ALA A 204 -25.83 11.08 -16.32
N GLU A 205 -25.68 9.78 -16.26
CA GLU A 205 -24.84 9.12 -15.24
C GLU A 205 -23.35 9.39 -15.49
N LEU A 206 -22.91 9.34 -16.74
CA LEU A 206 -21.52 9.64 -17.10
C LEU A 206 -21.09 11.07 -16.76
N GLU A 207 -22.03 12.02 -16.65
CA GLU A 207 -21.75 13.39 -16.18
C GLU A 207 -21.42 13.45 -14.68
N VAL A 208 -21.66 12.38 -13.92
CA VAL A 208 -21.48 12.37 -12.45
C VAL A 208 -20.68 11.19 -11.93
N VAL A 209 -20.56 10.07 -12.69
CA VAL A 209 -19.84 8.88 -12.23
C VAL A 209 -18.37 9.19 -12.10
N ARG A 210 -17.86 9.07 -10.85
CA ARG A 210 -16.47 9.33 -10.49
C ARG A 210 -15.60 8.12 -10.75
N LEU A 211 -14.35 8.33 -11.15
CA LEU A 211 -13.40 7.24 -11.36
C LEU A 211 -13.10 6.51 -10.04
N SER A 212 -12.68 7.24 -9.01
CA SER A 212 -12.32 6.62 -7.73
C SER A 212 -13.55 6.16 -6.95
N SER A 213 -13.54 4.90 -6.51
CA SER A 213 -14.54 4.40 -5.57
C SER A 213 -14.36 4.97 -4.15
N LYS A 214 -13.14 5.31 -3.77
CA LYS A 214 -12.82 6.02 -2.51
C LYS A 214 -12.32 7.43 -2.83
N SER A 215 -11.05 7.58 -3.07
CA SER A 215 -10.35 8.75 -3.59
C SER A 215 -8.93 8.34 -3.97
N HIS A 216 -8.24 9.15 -4.76
CA HIS A 216 -6.80 9.11 -4.92
C HIS A 216 -6.22 10.32 -4.20
N TRP A 217 -5.12 10.15 -3.47
CA TRP A 217 -4.46 11.24 -2.74
C TRP A 217 -2.98 11.30 -3.07
N ASP A 218 -2.49 12.45 -3.46
CA ASP A 218 -1.06 12.80 -3.42
C ASP A 218 -0.79 13.56 -2.13
N VAL A 219 -0.09 12.92 -1.20
CA VAL A 219 0.24 13.49 0.12
C VAL A 219 1.74 13.72 0.22
N PRO A 220 2.23 14.96 0.07
CA PRO A 220 3.65 15.29 0.17
C PRO A 220 4.15 15.17 1.62
N VAL A 221 5.21 14.36 1.84
CA VAL A 221 5.85 14.16 3.14
C VAL A 221 7.26 14.72 3.11
N GLU A 222 7.58 15.63 4.05
CA GLU A 222 8.87 16.31 4.14
C GLU A 222 9.92 15.46 4.87
N ILE A 223 10.80 14.80 4.15
CA ILE A 223 11.86 13.96 4.71
C ILE A 223 13.20 14.68 4.68
N GLY A 224 13.46 15.46 5.72
CA GLY A 224 14.65 16.32 5.81
C GLY A 224 14.57 17.50 4.84
N ARG A 225 15.28 17.44 3.70
CA ARG A 225 15.25 18.47 2.66
C ARG A 225 14.63 17.97 1.35
N ARG A 226 13.98 16.85 1.40
CA ARG A 226 13.33 16.22 0.25
C ARG A 226 11.87 16.00 0.59
N THR A 227 11.02 16.27 -0.36
CA THR A 227 9.63 15.84 -0.32
C THR A 227 9.54 14.47 -0.98
N VAL A 228 8.79 13.57 -0.40
CA VAL A 228 8.42 12.29 -0.99
C VAL A 228 6.90 12.25 -1.05
N HIS A 229 6.34 12.09 -2.23
CA HIS A 229 4.90 12.03 -2.45
C HIS A 229 4.37 10.63 -2.11
N VAL A 230 3.39 10.55 -1.23
CA VAL A 230 2.63 9.34 -0.93
C VAL A 230 1.40 9.34 -1.83
N LEU A 231 1.42 8.48 -2.84
CA LEU A 231 0.31 8.32 -3.77
C LEU A 231 -0.58 7.19 -3.25
N ALA A 232 -1.61 7.58 -2.51
CA ALA A 232 -2.48 6.67 -1.77
C ALA A 232 -3.77 6.42 -2.55
N ALA A 233 -4.16 5.14 -2.69
CA ALA A 233 -5.42 4.74 -3.29
C ALA A 233 -5.97 3.46 -2.65
N HIS A 234 -7.25 3.21 -2.90
CA HIS A 234 -7.93 1.95 -2.64
C HIS A 234 -8.94 1.70 -3.76
N PRO A 235 -8.47 1.19 -4.91
CA PRO A 235 -9.31 0.87 -6.06
C PRO A 235 -10.47 -0.08 -5.73
N THR A 236 -11.49 -0.05 -6.55
CA THR A 236 -12.65 -0.94 -6.47
C THR A 236 -12.21 -2.41 -6.47
N PRO A 237 -12.74 -3.27 -5.59
CA PRO A 237 -12.57 -4.72 -5.76
C PRO A 237 -13.16 -5.16 -7.10
N PRO A 238 -12.44 -5.97 -7.92
CA PRO A 238 -12.90 -6.38 -9.27
C PRO A 238 -13.89 -7.56 -9.19
N VAL A 239 -14.84 -7.47 -8.28
CA VAL A 239 -15.84 -8.49 -7.95
C VAL A 239 -17.14 -7.82 -7.52
N PHE A 240 -18.19 -8.60 -7.23
CA PHE A 240 -19.51 -8.13 -6.78
C PHE A 240 -20.30 -7.37 -7.84
N ASP A 241 -20.09 -7.69 -9.11
CA ASP A 241 -20.81 -7.15 -10.25
C ASP A 241 -21.34 -8.27 -11.16
N GLY A 242 -21.84 -7.91 -12.31
CA GLY A 242 -22.41 -8.82 -13.30
C GLY A 242 -21.50 -9.00 -14.52
N PRO A 243 -22.06 -9.54 -15.61
CA PRO A 243 -21.30 -9.77 -16.84
C PRO A 243 -20.85 -8.48 -17.55
N GLU A 244 -21.29 -7.32 -17.10
CA GLU A 244 -20.80 -5.99 -17.55
C GLU A 244 -19.41 -5.65 -17.01
N ASP A 245 -18.95 -6.36 -15.98
CA ASP A 245 -17.62 -6.22 -15.35
C ASP A 245 -17.28 -4.76 -14.93
N ARG A 246 -18.30 -4.02 -14.45
CA ARG A 246 -18.13 -2.59 -14.11
C ARG A 246 -17.08 -2.35 -13.03
N ASN A 247 -16.95 -3.26 -12.06
CA ASN A 247 -16.00 -3.15 -10.97
C ASN A 247 -14.58 -3.51 -11.43
N GLY A 248 -14.43 -4.55 -12.26
CA GLY A 248 -13.15 -4.93 -12.84
C GLY A 248 -12.60 -3.84 -13.77
N LEU A 249 -13.43 -3.29 -14.66
CA LEU A 249 -13.06 -2.20 -15.56
C LEU A 249 -12.70 -0.92 -14.80
N ARG A 250 -13.45 -0.61 -13.74
CA ARG A 250 -13.17 0.53 -12.86
C ARG A 250 -11.85 0.34 -12.12
N ASN A 251 -11.60 -0.84 -11.55
CA ASN A 251 -10.33 -1.17 -10.89
C ASN A 251 -9.15 -0.96 -11.86
N PHE A 252 -9.27 -1.43 -13.10
CA PHE A 252 -8.24 -1.25 -14.12
C PHE A 252 -7.91 0.24 -14.35
N ASP A 253 -8.92 1.08 -14.50
CA ASP A 253 -8.74 2.50 -14.76
C ASP A 253 -8.28 3.28 -13.51
N GLU A 254 -8.76 2.93 -12.30
CA GLU A 254 -8.27 3.47 -11.04
C GLU A 254 -6.76 3.21 -10.85
N ILE A 255 -6.29 2.03 -11.23
CA ILE A 255 -4.85 1.68 -11.22
C ILE A 255 -4.10 2.48 -12.29
N GLY A 256 -4.67 2.58 -13.50
CA GLY A 256 -4.12 3.33 -14.63
C GLY A 256 -3.93 4.82 -14.32
N PHE A 257 -4.80 5.39 -13.50
CA PHE A 257 -4.74 6.79 -13.08
C PHE A 257 -3.38 7.15 -12.47
N TRP A 258 -2.84 6.35 -11.54
CA TRP A 258 -1.52 6.59 -10.98
C TRP A 258 -0.41 6.38 -12.01
N ALA A 259 -0.55 5.41 -12.92
CA ALA A 259 0.43 5.22 -13.99
C ALA A 259 0.55 6.47 -14.86
N ASP A 260 -0.56 7.10 -15.19
CA ASP A 260 -0.59 8.33 -15.98
C ASP A 260 -0.16 9.56 -15.18
N TYR A 261 -0.55 9.65 -13.90
CA TYR A 261 -0.17 10.75 -13.01
C TYR A 261 1.35 10.92 -12.87
N VAL A 262 2.09 9.81 -12.84
CA VAL A 262 3.55 9.83 -12.67
C VAL A 262 4.34 9.70 -13.98
N ARG A 263 3.66 9.41 -15.10
CA ARG A 263 4.29 9.29 -16.42
C ARG A 263 4.39 10.65 -17.09
N PRO A 264 5.58 11.06 -17.55
CA PRO A 264 5.73 12.33 -18.27
C PRO A 264 4.79 12.43 -19.48
N ASN A 265 4.10 13.56 -19.62
CA ASN A 265 3.21 13.89 -20.73
C ASN A 265 1.95 13.00 -20.88
N SER A 266 1.56 12.28 -19.82
CA SER A 266 0.33 11.45 -19.82
C SER A 266 -0.76 12.01 -18.92
N SER A 267 -0.46 13.00 -18.09
CA SER A 267 -1.33 13.49 -17.02
C SER A 267 -2.08 14.78 -17.35
N ASP A 268 -2.00 15.31 -18.57
CA ASP A 268 -2.60 16.62 -18.93
C ASP A 268 -4.12 16.66 -18.74
N TYR A 269 -4.80 15.52 -18.79
CA TYR A 269 -6.25 15.40 -18.60
C TYR A 269 -6.65 15.29 -17.12
N ILE A 270 -5.70 14.97 -16.24
CA ILE A 270 -5.96 14.79 -14.81
C ILE A 270 -6.18 16.16 -14.18
N TYR A 271 -7.24 16.29 -13.41
CA TYR A 271 -7.54 17.44 -12.57
C TYR A 271 -7.88 16.97 -11.15
N ASP A 272 -7.50 17.75 -10.16
CA ASP A 272 -7.84 17.50 -8.76
C ASP A 272 -9.13 18.19 -8.34
N ASP A 273 -9.51 18.02 -7.08
CA ASP A 273 -10.76 18.54 -6.53
C ASP A 273 -10.78 20.09 -6.45
N GLU A 274 -9.64 20.76 -6.58
CA GLU A 274 -9.50 22.22 -6.65
C GLU A 274 -9.39 22.74 -8.08
N GLY A 275 -9.34 21.83 -9.08
CA GLY A 275 -9.25 22.14 -10.51
C GLY A 275 -7.81 22.39 -10.99
N GLU A 276 -6.79 22.06 -10.21
CA GLU A 276 -5.41 22.05 -10.68
C GLU A 276 -5.17 20.85 -11.59
N THR A 277 -4.58 21.09 -12.77
CA THR A 277 -4.37 20.05 -13.79
C THR A 277 -2.95 19.50 -13.81
N GLY A 278 -2.80 18.30 -14.38
CA GLY A 278 -1.52 17.64 -14.55
C GLY A 278 -1.16 16.69 -13.41
N GLY A 279 -0.03 16.03 -13.55
CA GLY A 279 0.50 15.03 -12.62
C GLY A 279 1.75 15.48 -11.89
N LEU A 280 2.48 14.51 -11.37
CA LEU A 280 3.70 14.72 -10.61
C LEU A 280 4.84 15.26 -11.48
N GLY A 281 5.62 16.19 -10.96
CA GLY A 281 6.77 16.79 -11.64
C GLY A 281 7.87 15.75 -11.97
N PRO A 282 8.58 15.92 -13.10
CA PRO A 282 9.60 14.97 -13.51
C PRO A 282 10.71 14.80 -12.47
N GLY A 283 10.94 13.55 -12.02
CA GLY A 283 12.02 13.22 -11.08
C GLY A 283 11.70 13.46 -9.62
N GLU A 284 10.51 13.86 -9.28
CA GLU A 284 10.05 13.90 -7.89
C GLU A 284 9.96 12.49 -7.33
N PRO A 285 10.46 12.27 -6.11
CA PRO A 285 10.37 10.94 -5.49
C PRO A 285 8.96 10.69 -4.94
N PHE A 286 8.44 9.51 -5.21
CA PHE A 286 7.13 9.09 -4.73
C PHE A 286 7.11 7.62 -4.30
N VAL A 287 6.09 7.25 -3.55
CA VAL A 287 5.73 5.87 -3.20
C VAL A 287 4.24 5.69 -3.44
N ILE A 288 3.88 4.81 -4.36
CA ILE A 288 2.49 4.38 -4.58
C ILE A 288 2.14 3.35 -3.50
N MET A 289 1.04 3.55 -2.77
CA MET A 289 0.67 2.72 -1.62
C MET A 289 -0.84 2.48 -1.59
N GLY A 290 -1.23 1.26 -1.23
CA GLY A 290 -2.63 0.93 -0.98
C GLY A 290 -2.96 -0.54 -1.14
N ASP A 291 -4.23 -0.84 -0.90
CA ASP A 291 -4.89 -2.06 -1.34
C ASP A 291 -5.42 -1.81 -2.76
N TYR A 292 -4.84 -2.48 -3.73
CA TYR A 292 -5.20 -2.33 -5.15
C TYR A 292 -6.19 -3.38 -5.62
N ASN A 293 -6.54 -4.34 -4.76
CA ASN A 293 -7.48 -5.40 -5.08
C ASN A 293 -7.16 -6.14 -6.40
N SER A 294 -5.88 -6.24 -6.77
CA SER A 294 -5.45 -6.79 -8.07
C SER A 294 -4.15 -7.56 -7.91
N ASP A 295 -4.20 -8.88 -8.14
CA ASP A 295 -3.03 -9.74 -8.24
C ASP A 295 -2.52 -9.75 -9.69
N PRO A 296 -1.19 -9.90 -9.94
CA PRO A 296 -0.64 -9.94 -11.29
C PRO A 296 -1.14 -11.10 -12.16
N HIS A 297 -1.58 -12.22 -11.56
CA HIS A 297 -1.85 -13.45 -12.30
C HIS A 297 -3.12 -14.18 -11.84
N ASP A 298 -3.56 -13.93 -10.60
CA ASP A 298 -4.64 -14.69 -9.97
C ASP A 298 -5.81 -13.76 -9.58
N GLY A 299 -6.97 -14.35 -9.23
CA GLY A 299 -8.19 -13.60 -8.92
C GLY A 299 -8.94 -13.09 -10.15
N ASP A 300 -9.82 -12.11 -9.95
CA ASP A 300 -10.81 -11.67 -10.93
C ASP A 300 -10.45 -10.35 -11.62
N SER A 301 -9.23 -9.82 -11.42
CA SER A 301 -8.82 -8.55 -12.04
C SER A 301 -8.79 -8.65 -13.56
N VAL A 302 -9.17 -7.57 -14.22
CA VAL A 302 -8.97 -7.43 -15.69
C VAL A 302 -7.48 -7.65 -16.00
N PRO A 303 -7.14 -8.55 -16.93
CA PRO A 303 -5.75 -8.85 -17.26
C PRO A 303 -4.93 -7.59 -17.59
N GLY A 304 -3.82 -7.40 -16.91
CA GLY A 304 -2.96 -6.24 -17.10
C GLY A 304 -3.22 -5.08 -16.14
N ALA A 305 -4.24 -5.16 -15.27
CA ALA A 305 -4.59 -4.08 -14.36
C ALA A 305 -3.39 -3.61 -13.53
N ILE A 306 -2.87 -4.42 -12.63
CA ILE A 306 -1.74 -4.03 -11.76
C ILE A 306 -0.41 -3.96 -12.53
N GLN A 307 -0.28 -4.63 -13.67
CA GLN A 307 0.90 -4.54 -14.52
C GLN A 307 1.14 -3.12 -15.05
N GLN A 308 0.10 -2.29 -15.17
CA GLN A 308 0.23 -0.86 -15.49
C GLN A 308 1.22 -0.16 -14.56
N LEU A 309 1.26 -0.55 -13.28
CA LEU A 309 2.23 -0.05 -12.29
C LEU A 309 3.48 -0.90 -12.22
N LEU A 310 3.36 -2.24 -12.18
CA LEU A 310 4.52 -3.13 -12.01
C LEU A 310 5.53 -3.03 -13.15
N GLU A 311 5.07 -2.74 -14.36
CA GLU A 311 5.92 -2.57 -15.56
C GLU A 311 6.32 -1.11 -15.81
N LEU A 312 5.90 -0.17 -14.96
CA LEU A 312 6.20 1.24 -15.15
C LEU A 312 7.71 1.52 -14.97
N PRO A 313 8.40 2.03 -15.99
CA PRO A 313 9.87 2.23 -15.92
C PRO A 313 10.32 3.17 -14.80
N GLY A 314 9.44 4.01 -14.27
CA GLY A 314 9.68 4.94 -13.16
C GLY A 314 9.75 4.28 -11.78
N LEU A 315 9.28 3.06 -11.63
CA LEU A 315 9.18 2.33 -10.38
C LEU A 315 10.33 1.32 -10.16
N ARG A 316 10.55 0.95 -8.90
CA ARG A 316 11.43 -0.15 -8.48
C ARG A 316 10.58 -1.33 -8.07
N THR A 317 10.34 -2.23 -9.00
CA THR A 317 9.49 -3.41 -8.82
C THR A 317 10.28 -4.73 -8.75
N GLY A 318 11.61 -4.67 -8.84
CA GLY A 318 12.48 -5.85 -8.85
C GLY A 318 12.62 -6.58 -7.51
N THR A 319 12.09 -6.03 -6.41
CA THR A 319 12.01 -6.70 -5.10
C THR A 319 10.56 -6.68 -4.67
N THR A 320 9.94 -7.85 -4.61
CA THR A 320 8.56 -8.01 -4.14
C THR A 320 8.56 -8.24 -2.63
N PRO A 321 7.79 -7.48 -1.84
CA PRO A 321 7.57 -7.81 -0.43
C PRO A 321 7.05 -9.24 -0.29
N SER A 322 7.55 -9.97 0.70
CA SER A 322 7.21 -11.39 0.86
C SER A 322 7.16 -11.82 2.32
N SER A 323 6.55 -12.98 2.55
CA SER A 323 6.52 -13.65 3.85
C SER A 323 6.61 -15.17 3.71
N LEU A 324 7.11 -15.85 4.73
CA LEU A 324 6.99 -17.29 4.82
C LEU A 324 5.59 -17.74 5.25
N GLY A 325 4.86 -16.86 5.91
CA GLY A 325 3.49 -17.15 6.39
C GLY A 325 2.50 -17.25 5.24
N GLY A 326 2.63 -16.44 4.18
CA GLY A 326 1.81 -16.57 2.97
C GLY A 326 1.95 -17.96 2.35
N THR A 327 3.19 -18.42 2.13
CA THR A 327 3.47 -19.78 1.62
C THR A 327 2.87 -20.86 2.53
N GLU A 328 3.10 -20.77 3.85
CA GLU A 328 2.58 -21.77 4.81
C GLU A 328 1.05 -21.80 4.82
N GLN A 329 0.39 -20.64 4.78
CA GLN A 329 -1.08 -20.59 4.81
C GLN A 329 -1.70 -21.08 3.48
N ALA A 330 -1.14 -20.72 2.33
CA ALA A 330 -1.59 -21.25 1.05
C ALA A 330 -1.54 -22.79 1.00
N GLU A 331 -0.43 -23.37 1.50
CA GLU A 331 -0.29 -24.85 1.61
C GLU A 331 -1.31 -25.47 2.59
N LEU A 332 -1.61 -24.82 3.72
CA LEU A 332 -2.52 -25.35 4.74
C LEU A 332 -3.99 -25.23 4.34
N GLN A 333 -4.35 -24.18 3.64
CA GLN A 333 -5.71 -23.87 3.21
C GLN A 333 -6.08 -24.63 1.94
N GLY A 334 -5.15 -24.78 0.99
CA GLY A 334 -5.40 -25.48 -0.27
C GLY A 334 -6.50 -24.81 -1.10
N GLY A 335 -7.44 -25.60 -1.63
CA GLY A 335 -8.55 -25.05 -2.42
C GLY A 335 -8.09 -24.41 -3.72
N ILE A 336 -8.52 -23.16 -3.98
CA ILE A 336 -8.11 -22.43 -5.19
C ILE A 336 -6.62 -22.07 -5.15
N ASN A 337 -6.02 -21.91 -3.96
CA ASN A 337 -4.60 -21.59 -3.77
C ASN A 337 -3.68 -22.63 -4.46
N ASP A 338 -4.10 -23.90 -4.53
CA ASP A 338 -3.34 -24.97 -5.19
C ASP A 338 -3.17 -24.76 -6.71
N SER A 339 -4.00 -23.89 -7.29
CA SER A 339 -4.00 -23.57 -8.74
C SER A 339 -3.48 -22.18 -9.08
N HIS A 340 -3.14 -21.37 -8.07
CA HIS A 340 -2.58 -20.04 -8.30
C HIS A 340 -1.23 -20.11 -9.02
N ILE A 341 -0.96 -19.10 -9.83
CA ILE A 341 0.27 -18.95 -10.63
C ILE A 341 1.30 -18.12 -9.89
N SER A 342 0.86 -17.12 -9.12
CA SER A 342 1.70 -16.27 -8.29
C SER A 342 2.41 -17.09 -7.20
N ASP A 343 3.64 -16.68 -6.83
CA ASP A 343 4.33 -17.26 -5.66
C ASP A 343 3.59 -16.84 -4.39
N PRO A 344 3.04 -17.78 -3.60
CA PRO A 344 2.27 -17.47 -2.40
C PRO A 344 3.07 -16.74 -1.31
N ALA A 345 4.38 -16.68 -1.43
CA ALA A 345 5.20 -15.82 -0.58
C ALA A 345 4.88 -14.33 -0.75
N PHE A 346 4.30 -13.93 -1.87
CA PHE A 346 3.94 -12.54 -2.20
C PHE A 346 2.52 -12.17 -1.79
N ASP A 347 1.71 -13.12 -1.36
CA ASP A 347 0.34 -12.87 -0.93
C ASP A 347 0.30 -11.90 0.25
N THR A 348 -0.68 -11.03 0.22
CA THR A 348 -0.91 -9.99 1.23
C THR A 348 -2.32 -10.02 1.81
N ALA A 349 -3.22 -10.77 1.20
CA ALA A 349 -4.59 -10.96 1.63
C ALA A 349 -4.94 -12.45 1.69
N ASP A 350 -5.80 -12.83 2.62
CA ASP A 350 -6.25 -14.18 2.97
C ASP A 350 -7.77 -14.21 2.82
N PHE A 351 -8.21 -14.37 1.57
CA PHE A 351 -9.63 -14.41 1.24
C PHE A 351 -10.19 -15.83 1.30
N SER A 352 -11.37 -16.05 0.73
CA SER A 352 -12.03 -17.34 0.76
C SER A 352 -11.26 -18.41 -0.02
N ASP A 353 -10.96 -19.55 0.61
CA ASP A 353 -10.24 -20.69 0.01
C ASP A 353 -10.96 -21.32 -1.20
N THR A 354 -12.25 -20.99 -1.42
CA THR A 354 -13.01 -21.46 -2.59
C THR A 354 -12.83 -20.55 -3.80
N ALA A 355 -12.79 -19.25 -3.59
CA ALA A 355 -12.47 -18.16 -4.53
C ALA A 355 -12.50 -16.83 -3.77
N PRO A 356 -11.58 -15.89 -4.02
CA PRO A 356 -10.45 -15.98 -4.96
C PRO A 356 -9.18 -16.62 -4.39
N GLY A 357 -9.15 -17.05 -3.11
CA GLY A 357 -7.97 -17.54 -2.41
C GLY A 357 -7.08 -16.40 -1.88
N ASN A 358 -5.83 -16.74 -1.57
CA ASN A 358 -4.85 -15.76 -1.12
C ASN A 358 -4.30 -15.00 -2.32
N LEU A 359 -4.22 -13.68 -2.21
CA LEU A 359 -3.79 -12.82 -3.32
C LEU A 359 -2.78 -11.76 -2.85
N ARG A 360 -1.97 -11.28 -3.78
CA ARG A 360 -1.22 -10.06 -3.61
C ARG A 360 -2.10 -8.86 -3.98
N ALA A 361 -2.81 -8.31 -3.00
CA ALA A 361 -3.71 -7.17 -3.19
C ALA A 361 -3.09 -5.83 -2.78
N ASP A 362 -2.14 -5.83 -1.83
CA ASP A 362 -1.57 -4.64 -1.22
C ASP A 362 -0.17 -4.32 -1.75
N TYR A 363 0.09 -3.07 -2.07
CA TYR A 363 1.32 -2.63 -2.71
C TYR A 363 1.96 -1.43 -2.03
N VAL A 364 3.30 -1.42 -1.99
CA VAL A 364 4.15 -0.27 -1.64
C VAL A 364 5.26 -0.19 -2.67
N LEU A 365 5.09 0.69 -3.66
CA LEU A 365 5.93 0.75 -4.87
C LEU A 365 6.74 2.05 -4.90
N PRO A 366 8.07 2.02 -4.60
CA PRO A 366 8.89 3.22 -4.59
C PRO A 366 9.36 3.61 -5.98
N SER A 367 9.39 4.91 -6.25
CA SER A 367 9.98 5.47 -7.47
C SER A 367 11.50 5.28 -7.52
N ARG A 368 12.07 5.31 -8.73
CA ARG A 368 13.53 5.11 -8.96
C ARG A 368 14.45 6.06 -8.19
N PRO A 369 14.10 7.33 -7.91
CA PRO A 369 14.92 8.20 -7.07
C PRO A 369 15.16 7.68 -5.65
N LEU A 370 14.29 6.82 -5.13
CA LEU A 370 14.42 6.19 -3.82
C LEU A 370 15.25 4.89 -3.93
N ASN A 371 16.19 4.67 -3.01
CA ASN A 371 16.97 3.44 -2.99
C ASN A 371 16.30 2.41 -2.07
N LEU A 372 15.65 1.42 -2.66
CA LEU A 372 15.05 0.30 -1.93
C LEU A 372 16.13 -0.53 -1.23
N LEU A 373 15.98 -0.75 0.05
CA LEU A 373 16.91 -1.48 0.91
C LEU A 373 16.36 -2.82 1.37
N ASP A 374 15.07 -2.85 1.75
CA ASP A 374 14.41 -4.02 2.30
C ASP A 374 12.90 -3.94 2.07
N ALA A 375 12.20 -5.08 2.13
CA ALA A 375 10.76 -5.17 1.94
C ALA A 375 10.21 -6.41 2.63
N GLY A 376 8.94 -6.40 3.03
CA GLY A 376 8.33 -7.58 3.62
C GLY A 376 6.83 -7.44 3.83
N VAL A 377 6.21 -8.59 4.08
CA VAL A 377 4.81 -8.75 4.48
C VAL A 377 4.78 -9.27 5.91
N PHE A 378 3.98 -8.65 6.77
CA PHE A 378 3.80 -9.14 8.13
C PHE A 378 2.79 -10.29 8.15
N TRP A 379 3.24 -11.45 7.77
CA TRP A 379 2.51 -12.71 7.86
C TRP A 379 3.38 -13.74 8.57
N PRO A 380 3.31 -13.83 9.92
CA PRO A 380 4.10 -14.78 10.71
C PRO A 380 3.68 -16.22 10.42
N LEU A 381 4.64 -17.16 10.52
CA LEU A 381 4.35 -18.60 10.48
C LEU A 381 3.41 -19.00 11.63
N GLN A 382 2.59 -20.03 11.44
CA GLN A 382 1.64 -20.51 12.43
C GLN A 382 2.30 -20.83 13.80
N LYS A 383 3.54 -21.30 13.80
CA LYS A 383 4.30 -21.56 15.02
C LYS A 383 4.91 -20.31 15.68
N ASP A 384 4.90 -19.16 15.02
CA ASP A 384 5.42 -17.91 15.57
C ASP A 384 4.47 -17.38 16.65
N ARG A 385 5.03 -16.84 17.72
CA ARG A 385 4.26 -16.23 18.81
C ARG A 385 3.38 -15.05 18.37
N HIS A 386 3.64 -14.48 17.21
CA HIS A 386 2.88 -13.35 16.65
C HIS A 386 1.80 -13.80 15.66
N PHE A 387 1.74 -15.08 15.30
CA PHE A 387 0.67 -15.59 14.45
C PHE A 387 -0.74 -15.24 14.95
N PRO A 388 -1.03 -15.26 16.27
CA PRO A 388 -2.34 -14.84 16.78
C PRO A 388 -2.74 -13.39 16.47
N LEU A 389 -1.85 -12.56 15.94
CA LEU A 389 -2.19 -11.19 15.50
C LEU A 389 -2.86 -11.18 14.11
N VAL A 390 -2.52 -12.13 13.26
CA VAL A 390 -3.13 -12.30 11.94
C VAL A 390 -4.19 -13.41 11.97
N GLY A 391 -3.90 -14.53 12.62
CA GLY A 391 -4.81 -15.66 12.82
C GLY A 391 -5.29 -16.29 11.52
N VAL A 392 -6.44 -16.93 11.60
CA VAL A 392 -7.26 -17.42 10.50
C VAL A 392 -8.70 -16.95 10.71
N PHE A 393 -9.55 -17.06 9.69
CA PHE A 393 -10.95 -16.62 9.80
C PHE A 393 -11.69 -17.28 10.99
N PRO A 394 -12.41 -16.49 11.83
CA PRO A 394 -12.56 -15.03 11.79
C PRO A 394 -11.31 -14.31 12.29
N PHE A 395 -10.78 -13.42 11.46
CA PHE A 395 -9.51 -12.75 11.72
C PHE A 395 -9.56 -11.82 12.94
N PRO A 396 -8.53 -11.82 13.81
CA PRO A 396 -8.45 -10.91 14.95
C PRO A 396 -8.09 -9.47 14.56
N SER A 397 -7.52 -9.29 13.39
CA SER A 397 -7.12 -7.98 12.83
C SER A 397 -7.87 -7.68 11.54
N SER A 398 -7.40 -8.24 10.45
CA SER A 398 -7.87 -8.06 9.09
C SER A 398 -7.58 -9.33 8.28
N ASP A 399 -8.30 -9.55 7.21
CA ASP A 399 -7.97 -10.49 6.14
C ASP A 399 -6.80 -10.04 5.27
N HIS A 400 -6.33 -8.79 5.42
CA HIS A 400 -5.10 -8.29 4.82
C HIS A 400 -3.92 -8.33 5.79
N ARG A 401 -2.72 -8.19 5.25
CA ARG A 401 -1.44 -8.16 5.96
C ARG A 401 -0.74 -6.82 5.74
N LEU A 402 -0.08 -6.31 6.77
CA LEU A 402 0.72 -5.10 6.63
C LEU A 402 1.90 -5.36 5.69
N VAL A 403 2.01 -4.57 4.63
CA VAL A 403 3.10 -4.59 3.64
C VAL A 403 4.00 -3.39 3.86
N TRP A 404 5.31 -3.59 3.82
CA TRP A 404 6.26 -2.51 4.07
C TRP A 404 7.49 -2.59 3.16
N ILE A 405 8.10 -1.42 2.94
CA ILE A 405 9.43 -1.27 2.34
C ILE A 405 10.29 -0.36 3.20
N GLU A 406 11.60 -0.55 3.15
CA GLU A 406 12.59 0.42 3.61
C GLU A 406 13.32 1.04 2.43
N VAL A 407 13.30 2.35 2.36
CA VAL A 407 14.02 3.10 1.34
C VAL A 407 14.97 4.11 1.95
N LYS A 408 16.12 4.28 1.30
CA LYS A 408 16.99 5.40 1.56
C LYS A 408 16.60 6.56 0.66
N VAL A 409 16.38 7.73 1.26
CA VAL A 409 15.97 8.95 0.55
C VAL A 409 17.22 9.80 0.26
N PRO A 410 17.74 9.80 -0.99
CA PRO A 410 18.93 10.57 -1.35
C PRO A 410 18.72 12.08 -1.17
N GLY A 411 19.70 12.75 -0.59
CA GLY A 411 19.66 14.19 -0.36
C GLY A 411 18.84 14.65 0.86
N SER A 412 18.26 13.73 1.63
CA SER A 412 17.49 14.04 2.84
C SER A 412 18.34 14.41 4.06
N GLY A 413 19.63 14.11 4.05
CA GLY A 413 20.55 14.38 5.16
C GLY A 413 20.80 15.86 5.39
N ARG A 414 21.18 16.22 6.63
CA ARG A 414 21.73 17.55 6.94
C ARG A 414 23.14 17.66 6.37
N ARG A 415 23.53 18.87 5.89
CA ARG A 415 24.93 19.19 5.57
C ARG A 415 25.78 19.19 6.82
#